data_e09502d6259456ebec056aa0b36ff1ed
#
_entry.id   e09502d6259456ebec056aa0b36ff1ed
#
_cell.length_a   1.000
_cell.length_b   1.000
_cell.length_c   1.000
_cell.angle_alpha   90.00
_cell.angle_beta   90.00
_cell.angle_gamma   90.00
#
_symmetry.space_group_name_H-M   'P 1'
#
loop_
_entity.id
_entity.type
_entity.pdbx_description
1 polymer ?
#
loop_
_entity_poly.entity_id
_entity_poly.type
_entity_poly.pdbx_seq_one_letter_code
_entity_poly.pdbx_strand_id
1 'polypeptide(L)'
;MTAITKAVYDKMIASKKARNVDDASYYGYMYSVATKAEKDGEDIVKAFRKEIKALKDNIQYARSKTELDNINYQISLYDEFMPKELTDEELNAIIDKALTGIELIPKNRGLLMKTVMSSVDGCADGKRVSAMVSKLF
;
A
#
# COMPACT_ATOMS: atom_id res chain seq x y z
N MET A 1 -0.23 12.91 -15.51
CA MET A 1 -1.17 12.08 -14.75
C MET A 1 -0.81 10.61 -14.95
N THR A 2 -0.53 9.88 -13.87
CA THR A 2 -0.23 8.45 -13.96
C THR A 2 -1.50 7.64 -14.22
N ALA A 3 -1.34 6.34 -14.55
CA ALA A 3 -2.46 5.44 -14.77
C ALA A 3 -3.37 5.32 -13.54
N ILE A 4 -2.77 5.29 -12.33
CA ILE A 4 -3.51 5.22 -11.07
C ILE A 4 -4.31 6.51 -10.86
N THR A 5 -3.71 7.67 -11.02
CA THR A 5 -4.37 8.96 -10.87
C THR A 5 -5.56 9.09 -11.81
N LYS A 6 -5.38 8.68 -13.08
CA LYS A 6 -6.44 8.70 -14.08
C LYS A 6 -7.58 7.76 -13.70
N ALA A 7 -7.26 6.56 -13.22
CA ALA A 7 -8.28 5.58 -12.80
C ALA A 7 -9.11 6.11 -11.63
N VAL A 8 -8.47 6.76 -10.64
CA VAL A 8 -9.16 7.40 -9.51
C VAL A 8 -10.06 8.52 -10.01
N TYR A 9 -9.57 9.37 -10.91
CA TYR A 9 -10.33 10.45 -11.51
C TYR A 9 -11.59 9.92 -12.20
N ASP A 10 -11.45 8.87 -13.01
CA ASP A 10 -12.57 8.25 -13.73
C ASP A 10 -13.64 7.74 -12.76
N LYS A 11 -13.22 7.11 -11.66
CA LYS A 11 -14.14 6.65 -10.61
C LYS A 11 -14.84 7.81 -9.90
N MET A 12 -14.12 8.89 -9.64
CA MET A 12 -14.69 10.11 -9.06
C MET A 12 -15.79 10.68 -9.95
N ILE A 13 -15.52 10.80 -11.25
CA ILE A 13 -16.49 11.33 -12.21
C ILE A 13 -17.70 10.40 -12.34
N ALA A 14 -17.48 9.08 -12.41
CA ALA A 14 -18.56 8.11 -12.46
C ALA A 14 -19.47 8.20 -11.22
N SER A 15 -18.87 8.38 -10.03
CA SER A 15 -19.61 8.53 -8.78
C SER A 15 -20.45 9.81 -8.78
N LYS A 16 -19.92 10.92 -9.30
CA LYS A 16 -20.66 12.18 -9.44
C LYS A 16 -21.85 12.03 -10.39
N LYS A 17 -21.64 11.36 -11.53
CA LYS A 17 -22.71 11.09 -12.50
C LYS A 17 -23.80 10.19 -11.93
N ALA A 18 -23.42 9.22 -11.10
CA ALA A 18 -24.37 8.34 -10.41
C ALA A 18 -25.02 8.98 -9.19
N ARG A 19 -24.64 10.22 -8.85
CA ARG A 19 -25.10 10.95 -7.66
C ARG A 19 -24.79 10.23 -6.36
N ASN A 20 -23.72 9.43 -6.35
CA ASN A 20 -23.20 8.80 -5.14
C ASN A 20 -22.26 9.79 -4.44
N VAL A 21 -22.81 10.58 -3.52
CA VAL A 21 -22.10 11.66 -2.84
C VAL A 21 -20.93 11.13 -2.01
N ASP A 22 -21.12 10.02 -1.31
CA ASP A 22 -20.09 9.45 -0.45
C ASP A 22 -18.91 8.95 -1.27
N ASP A 23 -19.14 8.17 -2.31
CA ASP A 23 -18.07 7.68 -3.19
C ASP A 23 -17.36 8.83 -3.91
N ALA A 24 -18.11 9.83 -4.38
CA ALA A 24 -17.52 11.01 -5.01
C ALA A 24 -16.57 11.74 -4.05
N SER A 25 -16.93 11.83 -2.78
CA SER A 25 -16.08 12.42 -1.74
C SER A 25 -14.83 11.59 -1.48
N TYR A 26 -14.98 10.29 -1.35
CA TYR A 26 -13.85 9.38 -1.11
C TYR A 26 -12.86 9.37 -2.27
N TYR A 27 -13.34 9.21 -3.50
CA TYR A 27 -12.48 9.25 -4.69
C TYR A 27 -11.87 10.63 -4.91
N GLY A 28 -12.59 11.70 -4.59
CA GLY A 28 -12.07 13.07 -4.64
C GLY A 28 -10.88 13.26 -3.72
N TYR A 29 -10.96 12.74 -2.49
CA TYR A 29 -9.85 12.77 -1.54
C TYR A 29 -8.67 11.94 -2.06
N MET A 30 -8.93 10.72 -2.55
CA MET A 30 -7.90 9.86 -3.12
C MET A 30 -7.21 10.53 -4.31
N TYR A 31 -7.97 11.20 -5.16
CA TYR A 31 -7.44 11.97 -6.28
C TYR A 31 -6.50 13.09 -5.81
N SER A 32 -6.87 13.79 -4.73
CA SER A 32 -6.01 14.84 -4.16
C SER A 32 -4.71 14.26 -3.61
N VAL A 33 -4.75 13.09 -2.98
CA VAL A 33 -3.56 12.39 -2.47
C VAL A 33 -2.66 11.99 -3.64
N ALA A 34 -3.23 11.42 -4.70
CA ALA A 34 -2.48 10.99 -5.88
C ALA A 34 -1.82 12.16 -6.61
N THR A 35 -2.55 13.27 -6.82
CA THR A 35 -2.00 14.45 -7.50
C THR A 35 -0.91 15.12 -6.68
N LYS A 36 -1.06 15.17 -5.37
CA LYS A 36 -0.02 15.70 -4.48
C LYS A 36 1.24 14.85 -4.53
N ALA A 37 1.09 13.52 -4.50
CA ALA A 37 2.22 12.61 -4.61
C ALA A 37 2.97 12.80 -5.93
N GLU A 38 2.26 12.92 -7.06
CA GLU A 38 2.87 13.20 -8.37
C GLU A 38 3.64 14.52 -8.35
N LYS A 39 3.05 15.57 -7.79
CA LYS A 39 3.67 16.89 -7.70
C LYS A 39 4.96 16.87 -6.87
N ASP A 40 4.95 16.11 -5.77
CA ASP A 40 6.09 16.00 -4.85
C ASP A 40 7.13 14.96 -5.30
N GLY A 41 6.89 14.26 -6.40
CA GLY A 41 7.77 13.19 -6.87
C GLY A 41 7.71 11.92 -6.01
N GLU A 42 6.66 11.76 -5.22
CA GLU A 42 6.45 10.57 -4.40
C GLU A 42 5.74 9.46 -5.19
N ASP A 43 5.98 8.21 -4.80
CA ASP A 43 5.25 7.06 -5.32
C ASP A 43 3.81 7.09 -4.80
N ILE A 44 2.83 7.04 -5.72
CA ILE A 44 1.41 7.06 -5.38
C ILE A 44 1.03 5.84 -4.54
N VAL A 45 1.56 4.67 -4.85
CA VAL A 45 1.31 3.44 -4.08
C VAL A 45 1.75 3.63 -2.63
N LYS A 46 2.92 4.22 -2.42
CA LYS A 46 3.43 4.53 -1.08
C LYS A 46 2.54 5.53 -0.35
N ALA A 47 2.07 6.57 -1.04
CA ALA A 47 1.16 7.56 -0.48
C ALA A 47 -0.17 6.91 -0.07
N PHE A 48 -0.73 6.04 -0.90
CA PHE A 48 -1.95 5.31 -0.58
C PHE A 48 -1.76 4.36 0.61
N ARG A 49 -0.60 3.73 0.74
CA ARG A 49 -0.29 2.88 1.90
C ARG A 49 -0.32 3.66 3.21
N LYS A 50 0.20 4.88 3.21
CA LYS A 50 0.14 5.77 4.38
C LYS A 50 -1.31 6.06 4.77
N GLU A 51 -2.16 6.33 3.78
CA GLU A 51 -3.59 6.58 4.01
C GLU A 51 -4.31 5.33 4.55
N ILE A 52 -4.03 4.16 3.98
CA ILE A 52 -4.58 2.88 4.45
C ILE A 52 -4.15 2.63 5.91
N LYS A 53 -2.89 2.87 6.22
CA LYS A 53 -2.38 2.71 7.59
C LYS A 53 -3.09 3.64 8.56
N ALA A 54 -3.29 4.89 8.19
CA ALA A 54 -4.03 5.86 9.01
C ALA A 54 -5.48 5.40 9.25
N LEU A 55 -6.14 4.88 8.22
CA LEU A 55 -7.49 4.34 8.35
C LEU A 55 -7.52 3.12 9.28
N LYS A 56 -6.56 2.21 9.16
CA LYS A 56 -6.45 1.04 10.04
C LYS A 56 -6.20 1.44 11.49
N ASP A 57 -5.38 2.45 11.72
CA ASP A 57 -5.12 2.97 13.06
C ASP A 57 -6.39 3.57 13.68
N ASN A 58 -7.27 4.17 12.87
CA ASN A 58 -8.53 4.74 13.32
C ASN A 58 -9.60 3.69 13.64
N ILE A 59 -9.44 2.44 13.21
CA ILE A 59 -10.40 1.37 13.51
C ILE A 59 -10.60 1.21 15.02
N GLN A 60 -9.52 1.30 15.80
CA GLN A 60 -9.59 1.17 17.27
C GLN A 60 -10.41 2.27 17.93
N TYR A 61 -10.63 3.39 17.27
CA TYR A 61 -11.40 4.52 17.79
C TYR A 61 -12.83 4.57 17.26
N ALA A 62 -13.24 3.60 16.44
CA ALA A 62 -14.59 3.52 15.91
C ALA A 62 -15.59 3.34 17.06
N ARG A 63 -16.61 4.21 17.12
CA ARG A 63 -17.61 4.23 18.19
C ARG A 63 -18.84 3.40 17.88
N SER A 64 -19.01 3.00 16.62
CA SER A 64 -20.16 2.22 16.17
C SER A 64 -19.76 1.29 15.05
N LYS A 65 -20.62 0.30 14.76
CA LYS A 65 -20.45 -0.59 13.62
C LYS A 65 -20.47 0.19 12.30
N THR A 66 -21.30 1.23 12.22
CA THR A 66 -21.40 2.08 11.03
C THR A 66 -20.07 2.78 10.74
N GLU A 67 -19.43 3.36 11.75
CA GLU A 67 -18.11 3.98 11.60
C GLU A 67 -17.06 2.96 11.17
N LEU A 68 -17.06 1.77 11.78
CA LEU A 68 -16.16 0.70 11.42
C LEU A 68 -16.34 0.26 9.97
N ASP A 69 -17.60 0.06 9.55
CA ASP A 69 -17.93 -0.33 8.18
C ASP A 69 -17.49 0.74 7.17
N ASN A 70 -17.66 2.02 7.51
CA ASN A 70 -17.20 3.13 6.66
C ASN A 70 -15.68 3.16 6.49
N ILE A 71 -14.93 2.94 7.58
CA ILE A 71 -13.47 2.87 7.52
C ILE A 71 -13.02 1.70 6.64
N ASN A 72 -13.60 0.52 6.85
CA ASN A 72 -13.29 -0.66 6.04
C ASN A 72 -13.65 -0.47 4.57
N TYR A 73 -14.75 0.21 4.30
CA TYR A 73 -15.17 0.53 2.93
C TYR A 73 -14.16 1.46 2.25
N GLN A 74 -13.69 2.50 2.93
CA GLN A 74 -12.67 3.40 2.41
C GLN A 74 -11.36 2.66 2.11
N ILE A 75 -10.94 1.76 3.00
CA ILE A 75 -9.76 0.92 2.77
C ILE A 75 -9.93 0.08 1.50
N SER A 76 -11.12 -0.50 1.28
CA SER A 76 -11.41 -1.29 0.09
C SER A 76 -11.28 -0.49 -1.21
N LEU A 77 -11.63 0.79 -1.17
CA LEU A 77 -11.49 1.68 -2.33
C LEU A 77 -10.03 1.92 -2.71
N TYR A 78 -9.15 2.08 -1.70
CA TYR A 78 -7.71 2.18 -1.95
C TYR A 78 -7.15 0.88 -2.51
N ASP A 79 -7.60 -0.27 -2.01
CA ASP A 79 -7.14 -1.59 -2.46
C ASP A 79 -7.40 -1.84 -3.95
N GLU A 80 -8.44 -1.23 -4.53
CA GLU A 80 -8.71 -1.30 -5.97
C GLU A 80 -7.55 -0.83 -6.84
N PHE A 81 -6.76 0.12 -6.34
CA PHE A 81 -5.67 0.76 -7.08
C PHE A 81 -4.28 0.30 -6.63
N MET A 82 -4.22 -0.56 -5.62
CA MET A 82 -2.96 -1.05 -5.09
C MET A 82 -2.50 -2.28 -5.87
N PRO A 83 -1.18 -2.44 -6.09
CA PRO A 83 -0.67 -3.67 -6.64
C PRO A 83 -0.97 -4.83 -5.70
N LYS A 84 -1.19 -5.99 -6.27
CA LYS A 84 -1.47 -7.21 -5.51
C LYS A 84 -0.30 -7.51 -4.58
N GLU A 85 -0.60 -7.79 -3.30
CA GLU A 85 0.43 -8.21 -2.36
C GLU A 85 1.07 -9.53 -2.78
N LEU A 86 2.37 -9.63 -2.57
CA LEU A 86 3.12 -10.86 -2.81
C LEU A 86 2.69 -11.94 -1.81
N THR A 87 2.55 -13.16 -2.30
CA THR A 87 2.35 -14.33 -1.44
C THR A 87 3.62 -14.64 -0.67
N ASP A 88 3.52 -15.45 0.40
CA ASP A 88 4.71 -15.89 1.15
C ASP A 88 5.69 -16.65 0.26
N GLU A 89 5.19 -17.46 -0.67
CA GLU A 89 6.02 -18.20 -1.64
C GLU A 89 6.79 -17.26 -2.57
N GLU A 90 6.12 -16.25 -3.11
CA GLU A 90 6.73 -15.25 -3.97
C GLU A 90 7.78 -14.42 -3.21
N LEU A 91 7.47 -14.03 -1.97
CA LEU A 91 8.39 -13.28 -1.12
C LEU A 91 9.62 -14.13 -0.74
N ASN A 92 9.44 -15.40 -0.41
CA ASN A 92 10.54 -16.34 -0.15
C ASN A 92 11.45 -16.47 -1.38
N ALA A 93 10.87 -16.55 -2.57
CA ALA A 93 11.66 -16.62 -3.81
C ALA A 93 12.53 -15.37 -4.02
N ILE A 94 11.99 -14.19 -3.70
CA ILE A 94 12.73 -12.92 -3.77
C ILE A 94 13.87 -12.91 -2.75
N ILE A 95 13.60 -13.37 -1.52
CA ILE A 95 14.61 -13.45 -0.45
C ILE A 95 15.73 -14.43 -0.86
N ASP A 96 15.38 -15.60 -1.36
CA ASP A 96 16.35 -16.62 -1.80
C ASP A 96 17.24 -16.08 -2.93
N LYS A 97 16.66 -15.37 -3.87
CA LYS A 97 17.41 -14.72 -4.95
C LYS A 97 18.38 -13.65 -4.43
N ALA A 98 17.93 -12.86 -3.45
CA ALA A 98 18.77 -11.85 -2.82
C ALA A 98 19.94 -12.48 -2.06
N LEU A 99 19.75 -13.66 -1.47
CA LEU A 99 20.78 -14.39 -0.73
C LEU A 99 21.91 -14.92 -1.61
N THR A 100 21.70 -15.06 -2.91
CA THR A 100 22.74 -15.64 -3.80
C THR A 100 24.04 -14.84 -3.83
N GLY A 101 24.01 -13.56 -3.47
CA GLY A 101 25.20 -12.70 -3.43
C GLY A 101 25.56 -12.21 -2.02
N ILE A 102 24.87 -12.69 -1.00
CA ILE A 102 25.00 -12.18 0.37
C ILE A 102 25.21 -13.34 1.34
N GLU A 103 26.27 -13.26 2.16
CA GLU A 103 26.51 -14.23 3.23
C GLU A 103 25.51 -14.06 4.36
N LEU A 104 25.02 -15.18 4.92
CA LEU A 104 24.10 -15.22 6.05
C LEU A 104 24.81 -14.98 7.37
N ILE A 105 25.34 -13.77 7.55
CA ILE A 105 25.95 -13.32 8.81
C ILE A 105 25.20 -12.11 9.36
N PRO A 106 25.12 -11.93 10.70
CA PRO A 106 24.29 -10.88 11.31
C PRO A 106 24.52 -9.46 10.78
N LYS A 107 25.76 -9.11 10.43
CA LYS A 107 26.07 -7.78 9.90
C LYS A 107 25.45 -7.52 8.52
N ASN A 108 25.08 -8.57 7.78
CA ASN A 108 24.48 -8.46 6.45
C ASN A 108 22.95 -8.38 6.49
N ARG A 109 22.35 -8.45 7.66
CA ARG A 109 20.88 -8.35 7.82
C ARG A 109 20.33 -7.07 7.20
N GLY A 110 20.94 -5.92 7.46
CA GLY A 110 20.53 -4.63 6.90
C GLY A 110 20.66 -4.59 5.39
N LEU A 111 21.74 -5.14 4.84
CA LEU A 111 21.96 -5.23 3.39
C LEU A 111 20.90 -6.12 2.73
N LEU A 112 20.61 -7.27 3.32
CA LEU A 112 19.57 -8.18 2.83
C LEU A 112 18.20 -7.50 2.85
N MET A 113 17.84 -6.83 3.94
CA MET A 113 16.59 -6.07 4.05
C MET A 113 16.48 -5.04 2.94
N LYS A 114 17.52 -4.26 2.71
CA LYS A 114 17.54 -3.23 1.68
C LYS A 114 17.35 -3.83 0.28
N THR A 115 18.04 -4.93 -0.01
CA THR A 115 17.96 -5.61 -1.30
C THR A 115 16.56 -6.18 -1.54
N VAL A 116 15.99 -6.85 -0.54
CA VAL A 116 14.63 -7.40 -0.62
C VAL A 116 13.59 -6.30 -0.77
N MET A 117 13.66 -5.23 0.01
CA MET A 117 12.70 -4.11 -0.07
C MET A 117 12.73 -3.45 -1.44
N SER A 118 13.92 -3.32 -2.06
CA SER A 118 14.03 -2.80 -3.44
C SER A 118 13.36 -3.72 -4.46
N SER A 119 13.44 -5.03 -4.25
CA SER A 119 12.87 -6.03 -5.17
C SER A 119 11.35 -6.15 -5.03
N VAL A 120 10.80 -5.96 -3.84
CA VAL A 120 9.34 -6.07 -3.62
C VAL A 120 8.59 -4.84 -4.11
N ASP A 121 9.25 -3.70 -4.26
CA ASP A 121 8.73 -2.46 -4.84
C ASP A 121 7.32 -2.10 -4.35
N GLY A 122 7.15 -2.09 -3.03
CA GLY A 122 5.87 -1.74 -2.43
C GLY A 122 4.81 -2.83 -2.42
N CYS A 123 5.08 -4.02 -2.96
CA CYS A 123 4.13 -5.14 -3.00
C CYS A 123 4.14 -6.00 -1.72
N ALA A 124 4.91 -5.63 -0.72
CA ALA A 124 4.91 -6.27 0.59
C ALA A 124 5.19 -5.24 1.69
N ASP A 125 4.60 -5.46 2.87
CA ASP A 125 4.81 -4.61 4.03
C ASP A 125 6.21 -4.86 4.60
N GLY A 126 6.89 -3.79 5.00
CA GLY A 126 8.23 -3.86 5.62
C GLY A 126 8.26 -4.73 6.88
N LYS A 127 7.20 -4.74 7.68
CA LYS A 127 7.09 -5.61 8.85
C LYS A 127 7.09 -7.09 8.47
N ARG A 128 6.39 -7.44 7.41
CA ARG A 128 6.32 -8.81 6.90
C ARG A 128 7.66 -9.28 6.37
N VAL A 129 8.32 -8.44 5.59
CA VAL A 129 9.67 -8.71 5.07
C VAL A 129 10.66 -8.85 6.23
N SER A 130 10.62 -7.95 7.20
CA SER A 130 11.48 -7.99 8.38
C SER A 130 11.29 -9.28 9.18
N ALA A 131 10.06 -9.73 9.39
CA ALA A 131 9.77 -10.97 10.09
C ALA A 131 10.35 -12.18 9.37
N MET A 132 10.23 -12.24 8.04
CA MET A 132 10.76 -13.34 7.23
C MET A 132 12.28 -13.32 7.18
N VAL A 133 12.90 -12.16 7.04
CA VAL A 133 14.35 -12.01 7.07
C VAL A 133 14.93 -12.39 8.44
N SER A 134 14.26 -11.99 9.52
CA SER A 134 14.69 -12.28 10.88
C SER A 134 14.75 -13.78 11.18
N LYS A 135 13.93 -14.59 10.56
CA LYS A 135 13.94 -16.05 10.72
C LYS A 135 15.22 -16.70 10.17
N LEU A 136 15.94 -16.00 9.29
CA LEU A 136 17.19 -16.49 8.69
C LEU A 136 18.40 -16.22 9.57
N PHE A 137 18.30 -15.30 10.50
CA PHE A 137 19.34 -14.90 11.42
C PHE A 137 18.92 -15.22 12.86
#